data_2d742d0dc85107b24798414b9e034d63
#
_entry.id   2d742d0dc85107b24798414b9e034d63
#
_cell.length_a   1.000
_cell.length_b   1.000
_cell.length_c   1.000
_cell.angle_alpha   90.00
_cell.angle_beta   90.00
_cell.angle_gamma   90.00
#
_symmetry.space_group_name_H-M   'P 1'
#
loop_
_entity.id
_entity.type
_entity.pdbx_description
1 polymer ?
#
loop_
_entity_poly.entity_id
_entity_poly.type
_entity_poly.pdbx_seq_one_letter_code
_entity_poly.pdbx_strand_id
1 'polypeptide(L)'
;MSLLLKLEQERLAILEKIGKIRHMRRGTINEQYLSVKQKGKEPMRRGPYFVLSKNESGKTKSIRLHKNELNQVQQDVEAYKEFQKLSKEYVDVTEALAMHERTDDGSDAVKKTDLP
;
A
#
# COMPACT_ATOMS: atom_id res chain seq x y z
N MET A 1 2.22 9.18 -31.75
CA MET A 1 2.49 9.67 -30.39
C MET A 1 3.82 9.07 -29.90
N SER A 2 4.66 9.89 -29.36
CA SER A 2 5.96 9.41 -28.90
C SER A 2 5.82 8.60 -27.63
N LEU A 3 6.78 7.72 -27.40
CA LEU A 3 6.82 6.94 -26.18
C LEU A 3 6.97 7.83 -24.96
N LEU A 4 7.80 8.87 -25.06
CA LEU A 4 7.98 9.77 -23.92
C LEU A 4 6.68 10.47 -23.54
N LEU A 5 5.90 10.89 -24.52
CA LEU A 5 4.62 11.53 -24.22
C LEU A 5 3.67 10.55 -23.56
N LYS A 6 3.65 9.33 -24.04
CA LYS A 6 2.80 8.29 -23.45
C LYS A 6 3.18 7.99 -22.01
N LEU A 7 4.48 7.87 -21.75
CA LEU A 7 4.97 7.62 -20.41
C LEU A 7 4.63 8.78 -19.46
N GLU A 8 4.76 10.01 -19.96
CA GLU A 8 4.43 11.17 -19.15
C GLU A 8 2.94 11.21 -18.82
N GLN A 9 2.10 10.84 -19.77
CA GLN A 9 0.67 10.77 -19.51
C GLN A 9 0.34 9.69 -18.47
N GLU A 10 1.03 8.55 -18.54
CA GLU A 10 0.84 7.50 -17.54
C GLU A 10 1.27 7.97 -16.15
N ARG A 11 2.40 8.69 -16.09
CA ARG A 11 2.88 9.22 -14.82
C ARG A 11 1.85 10.14 -14.17
N LEU A 12 1.32 11.04 -14.97
CA LEU A 12 0.33 12.00 -14.48
C LEU A 12 -0.97 11.31 -14.05
N ALA A 13 -1.37 10.28 -14.79
CA ALA A 13 -2.57 9.53 -14.44
C ALA A 13 -2.40 8.80 -13.10
N ILE A 14 -1.22 8.25 -12.86
CA ILE A 14 -0.93 7.60 -11.59
C ILE A 14 -0.97 8.61 -10.44
N LEU A 15 -0.37 9.78 -10.64
CA LEU A 15 -0.39 10.82 -9.62
C LEU A 15 -1.82 11.25 -9.29
N GLU A 16 -2.67 11.33 -10.31
CA GLU A 16 -4.05 11.69 -10.08
C GLU A 16 -4.75 10.65 -9.22
N LYS A 17 -4.51 9.38 -9.50
CA LYS A 17 -5.11 8.31 -8.70
C LYS A 17 -4.62 8.35 -7.26
N ILE A 18 -3.31 8.57 -7.08
CA ILE A 18 -2.74 8.68 -5.74
C ILE A 18 -3.37 9.86 -4.99
N GLY A 19 -3.54 10.98 -5.69
CA GLY A 19 -4.10 12.17 -5.06
C GLY A 19 -5.54 12.01 -4.61
N LYS A 20 -6.26 11.03 -5.15
CA LYS A 20 -7.64 10.79 -4.74
C LYS A 20 -7.73 9.97 -3.45
N ILE A 21 -6.64 9.34 -3.04
CA ILE A 21 -6.62 8.59 -1.80
C ILE A 21 -6.47 9.58 -0.65
N ARG A 22 -7.51 9.72 0.14
CA ARG A 22 -7.51 10.71 1.22
C ARG A 22 -7.32 10.08 2.59
N HIS A 23 -7.59 8.81 2.70
CA HIS A 23 -7.46 8.11 3.97
C HIS A 23 -6.85 6.74 3.71
N MET A 24 -5.90 6.36 4.53
CA MET A 24 -5.34 5.02 4.46
C MET A 24 -4.81 4.64 5.84
N ARG A 25 -4.74 3.36 6.09
CA ARG A 25 -4.14 2.84 7.31
C ARG A 25 -3.28 1.64 6.95
N ARG A 26 -2.10 1.59 7.55
CA ARG A 26 -1.24 0.43 7.39
C ARG A 26 -1.68 -0.63 8.37
N GLY A 27 -1.58 -1.88 7.94
CA GLY A 27 -1.86 -2.98 8.84
C GLY A 27 -2.69 -4.05 8.18
N THR A 28 -2.96 -5.07 8.95
CA THR A 28 -3.76 -6.21 8.52
C THR A 28 -4.89 -6.41 9.50
N ILE A 29 -6.09 -6.62 8.99
CA ILE A 29 -7.24 -6.88 9.83
C ILE A 29 -7.37 -8.39 9.99
N ASN A 30 -7.38 -8.82 11.23
CA ASN A 30 -7.49 -10.25 11.57
C ASN A 30 -8.77 -10.49 12.36
N GLU A 31 -9.38 -11.63 12.09
CA GLU A 31 -10.54 -12.07 12.82
C GLU A 31 -10.09 -13.03 13.90
N GLN A 32 -10.51 -12.77 15.13
CA GLN A 32 -10.08 -13.56 16.26
C GLN A 32 -11.27 -14.06 17.05
N TYR A 33 -11.09 -15.22 17.65
CA TYR A 33 -12.08 -15.81 18.52
C TYR A 33 -11.42 -16.11 19.86
N LEU A 34 -12.20 -15.97 20.92
CA LEU A 34 -11.72 -16.27 22.25
C LEU A 34 -12.49 -17.48 22.77
N SER A 35 -11.76 -18.34 23.46
CA SER A 35 -12.36 -19.46 24.15
C SER A 35 -12.52 -19.08 25.61
N VAL A 36 -13.75 -19.10 26.09
CA VAL A 36 -14.05 -18.72 27.44
C VAL A 36 -14.45 -19.95 28.24
N LYS A 37 -13.69 -20.24 29.30
CA LYS A 37 -13.99 -21.38 30.17
C LYS A 37 -15.23 -21.06 30.99
N GLN A 38 -16.11 -22.06 31.06
CA GLN A 38 -17.29 -21.97 31.89
C GLN A 38 -17.27 -23.09 32.91
N LYS A 39 -17.57 -22.71 34.14
CA LYS A 39 -17.56 -23.69 35.23
C LYS A 39 -18.64 -24.75 35.00
N GLY A 40 -18.22 -26.02 34.96
CA GLY A 40 -19.15 -27.13 34.75
C GLY A 40 -19.71 -27.26 33.38
N LYS A 41 -19.17 -26.50 32.40
CA LYS A 41 -19.66 -26.57 31.03
C LYS A 41 -18.51 -26.60 30.06
N GLU A 42 -18.81 -26.90 28.81
CA GLU A 42 -17.81 -26.84 27.77
C GLU A 42 -17.39 -25.38 27.52
N PRO A 43 -16.14 -25.17 27.12
CA PRO A 43 -15.70 -23.81 26.82
C PRO A 43 -16.57 -23.20 25.75
N MET A 44 -16.89 -21.92 25.92
CA MET A 44 -17.68 -21.20 24.94
C MET A 44 -16.75 -20.37 24.06
N ARG A 45 -17.00 -20.41 22.76
CA ARG A 45 -16.25 -19.62 21.81
C ARG A 45 -16.96 -18.29 21.65
N ARG A 46 -16.21 -17.21 21.82
CA ARG A 46 -16.72 -15.85 21.63
C ARG A 46 -16.00 -15.17 20.49
N GLY A 47 -16.73 -14.35 19.78
CA GLY A 47 -16.23 -13.60 18.64
C GLY A 47 -17.19 -13.68 17.50
N PRO A 48 -16.79 -13.20 16.34
CA PRO A 48 -15.42 -12.76 16.05
C PRO A 48 -15.11 -11.38 16.62
N TYR A 49 -13.86 -11.22 16.96
CA TYR A 49 -13.30 -9.91 17.28
C TYR A 49 -12.35 -9.53 16.16
N PHE A 50 -12.35 -8.26 15.79
CA PHE A 50 -11.52 -7.78 14.70
C PHE A 50 -10.39 -6.94 15.27
N VAL A 51 -9.18 -7.21 14.78
CA VAL A 51 -7.98 -6.57 15.28
C VAL A 51 -7.17 -6.05 14.10
N LEU A 52 -6.74 -4.81 14.20
CA LEU A 52 -5.82 -4.24 13.23
C LEU A 52 -4.41 -4.39 13.78
N SER A 53 -3.58 -5.13 13.08
CA SER A 53 -2.20 -5.36 13.49
C SER A 53 -1.25 -4.67 12.52
N LYS A 54 -0.24 -4.01 13.08
CA LYS A 54 0.73 -3.27 12.30
C LYS A 54 2.10 -3.49 12.89
N ASN A 55 3.08 -3.70 12.01
CA ASN A 55 4.47 -3.77 12.43
C ASN A 55 5.06 -2.36 12.46
N GLU A 56 5.59 -1.98 13.61
CA GLU A 56 6.13 -0.65 13.78
C GLU A 56 7.46 -0.78 14.52
N SER A 57 8.55 -0.39 13.85
CA SER A 57 9.88 -0.45 14.42
C SER A 57 10.24 -1.85 14.94
N GLY A 58 9.88 -2.86 14.16
CA GLY A 58 10.18 -4.24 14.51
C GLY A 58 9.25 -4.87 15.52
N LYS A 59 8.26 -4.12 15.99
CA LYS A 59 7.28 -4.64 16.95
C LYS A 59 5.90 -4.63 16.35
N THR A 60 5.12 -5.64 16.67
CA THR A 60 3.75 -5.71 16.22
C THR A 60 2.84 -5.01 17.24
N LYS A 61 2.09 -4.04 16.77
CA LYS A 61 1.09 -3.37 17.58
C LYS A 61 -0.27 -3.75 17.07
N SER A 62 -1.19 -4.03 17.99
CA SER A 62 -2.52 -4.47 17.63
C SER A 62 -3.56 -3.61 18.34
N ILE A 63 -4.61 -3.27 17.58
CA ILE A 63 -5.72 -2.49 18.11
C ILE A 63 -7.00 -3.22 17.81
N ARG A 64 -7.82 -3.39 18.84
CA ARG A 64 -9.13 -3.99 18.66
C ARG A 64 -10.07 -2.99 18.02
N LEU A 65 -10.79 -3.44 17.00
CA LEU A 65 -11.71 -2.59 16.26
C LEU A 65 -13.14 -2.81 16.74
N HIS A 66 -13.90 -1.73 16.84
CA HIS A 66 -15.32 -1.82 17.12
C HIS A 66 -16.05 -2.17 15.82
N LYS A 67 -17.19 -2.83 15.97
CA LYS A 67 -17.96 -3.25 14.80
C LYS A 67 -18.35 -2.06 13.92
N ASN A 68 -18.67 -0.93 14.55
CA ASN A 68 -19.12 0.23 13.78
C ASN A 68 -18.00 0.92 13.02
N GLU A 69 -16.73 0.62 13.32
CA GLU A 69 -15.62 1.21 12.58
C GLU A 69 -14.96 0.24 11.62
N LEU A 70 -15.34 -1.04 11.69
CA LEU A 70 -14.68 -2.07 10.91
C LEU A 70 -14.71 -1.79 9.42
N ASN A 71 -15.88 -1.40 8.91
CA ASN A 71 -16.02 -1.15 7.48
C ASN A 71 -15.11 -0.03 7.01
N GLN A 72 -15.05 1.05 7.77
CA GLN A 72 -14.20 2.19 7.41
C GLN A 72 -12.73 1.80 7.47
N VAL A 73 -12.33 1.06 8.50
CA VAL A 73 -10.94 0.65 8.63
C VAL A 73 -10.55 -0.30 7.50
N GLN A 74 -11.46 -1.18 7.08
CA GLN A 74 -11.20 -2.05 5.93
C GLN A 74 -10.94 -1.23 4.68
N GLN A 75 -11.74 -0.18 4.45
CA GLN A 75 -11.54 0.69 3.31
C GLN A 75 -10.18 1.39 3.40
N ASP A 76 -9.82 1.83 4.59
CA ASP A 76 -8.53 2.50 4.78
C ASP A 76 -7.35 1.57 4.52
N VAL A 77 -7.47 0.31 4.93
CA VAL A 77 -6.42 -0.68 4.69
C VAL A 77 -6.32 -0.99 3.20
N GLU A 78 -7.47 -1.14 2.52
CA GLU A 78 -7.45 -1.37 1.08
C GLU A 78 -6.87 -0.18 0.33
N ALA A 79 -7.15 1.03 0.81
CA ALA A 79 -6.59 2.23 0.20
C ALA A 79 -5.07 2.24 0.29
N TYR A 80 -4.52 1.76 1.40
CA TYR A 80 -3.07 1.67 1.53
C TYR A 80 -2.49 0.67 0.53
N LYS A 81 -3.16 -0.47 0.33
CA LYS A 81 -2.70 -1.44 -0.66
C LYS A 81 -2.74 -0.85 -2.06
N GLU A 82 -3.78 -0.10 -2.36
CA GLU A 82 -3.88 0.57 -3.65
C GLU A 82 -2.75 1.58 -3.82
N PHE A 83 -2.45 2.32 -2.76
CA PHE A 83 -1.35 3.26 -2.79
C PHE A 83 -0.02 2.56 -3.05
N GLN A 84 0.20 1.42 -2.42
CA GLN A 84 1.45 0.67 -2.65
C GLN A 84 1.57 0.24 -4.10
N LYS A 85 0.47 -0.24 -4.68
CA LYS A 85 0.46 -0.64 -6.08
C LYS A 85 0.76 0.55 -6.99
N LEU A 86 0.08 1.67 -6.73
CA LEU A 86 0.28 2.88 -7.54
C LEU A 86 1.70 3.43 -7.40
N SER A 87 2.26 3.36 -6.19
CA SER A 87 3.63 3.82 -5.97
C SER A 87 4.61 3.00 -6.76
N LYS A 88 4.41 1.69 -6.84
CA LYS A 88 5.28 0.85 -7.62
C LYS A 88 5.16 1.17 -9.10
N GLU A 89 3.94 1.38 -9.57
CA GLU A 89 3.73 1.77 -10.97
C GLU A 89 4.41 3.10 -11.26
N TYR A 90 4.33 4.03 -10.31
CA TYR A 90 4.96 5.33 -10.48
C TYR A 90 6.48 5.20 -10.62
N VAL A 91 7.08 4.35 -9.80
CA VAL A 91 8.51 4.12 -9.88
C VAL A 91 8.87 3.55 -11.26
N ASP A 92 8.11 2.55 -11.72
CA ASP A 92 8.39 1.91 -13.00
C ASP A 92 8.31 2.91 -14.16
N VAL A 93 7.26 3.74 -14.17
CA VAL A 93 7.09 4.73 -15.24
C VAL A 93 8.17 5.80 -15.16
N THR A 94 8.50 6.23 -13.96
CA THR A 94 9.48 7.29 -13.77
C THR A 94 10.88 6.81 -14.16
N GLU A 95 11.20 5.57 -13.88
CA GLU A 95 12.45 4.99 -14.33
C GLU A 95 12.50 4.90 -15.86
N ALA A 96 11.39 4.48 -16.46
CA ALA A 96 11.33 4.41 -17.92
C ALA A 96 11.53 5.77 -18.54
N LEU A 97 10.93 6.81 -17.96
CA LEU A 97 11.14 8.17 -18.44
C LEU A 97 12.61 8.57 -18.37
N ALA A 98 13.24 8.29 -17.24
CA ALA A 98 14.65 8.65 -17.07
C ALA A 98 15.51 8.00 -18.14
N MET A 99 15.27 6.72 -18.38
CA MET A 99 16.06 5.99 -19.37
C MET A 99 15.83 6.48 -20.79
N HIS A 100 14.57 6.72 -21.14
CA HIS A 100 14.25 7.15 -22.49
C HIS A 100 14.65 8.58 -22.78
N GLU A 101 14.55 9.45 -21.78
CA GLU A 101 14.97 10.83 -21.98
C GLU A 101 16.46 10.92 -22.22
N ARG A 102 17.24 10.13 -21.49
CA ARG A 102 18.67 10.12 -21.67
C ARG A 102 19.05 9.56 -23.04
N THR A 103 18.35 8.53 -23.46
CA THR A 103 18.59 7.95 -24.77
C THR A 103 18.26 8.96 -25.88
N ASP A 104 17.13 9.64 -25.75
CA ASP A 104 16.72 10.62 -26.74
C ASP A 104 17.69 11.80 -26.84
N ASP A 105 18.30 12.17 -25.72
CA ASP A 105 19.30 13.23 -25.74
C ASP A 105 20.57 12.80 -26.45
N GLY A 106 20.76 11.53 -26.64
CA GLY A 106 21.95 11.02 -27.25
C GLY A 106 23.16 11.22 -26.43
N SER A 107 22.99 11.64 -25.31
CA SER A 107 24.12 11.88 -24.49
C SER A 107 24.40 10.70 -23.67
N ASP A 108 24.32 10.20 -23.86
CA ASP A 108 24.55 9.35 -23.20
C ASP A 108 25.41 8.98 -22.70
N ALA A 109 25.49 8.90 -22.75
CA ALA A 109 26.08 8.53 -22.36
C ALA A 109 26.75 8.49 -21.64
N VAL A 110 26.88 8.48 -21.37
CA VAL A 110 27.39 8.38 -20.86
C VAL A 110 27.76 8.44 -20.01
N LYS A 111 27.94 8.72 -19.82
CA LYS A 111 28.31 8.81 -19.11
C LYS A 111 28.23 8.55 -18.13
N LYS A 112 27.88 8.50 -17.90
CA LYS A 112 27.59 8.19 -16.95
C LYS A 112 28.18 7.53 -16.35
N THR A 113 28.21 7.27 -16.43
CA THR A 113 28.66 6.40 -16.07
C THR A 113 29.69 6.56 -15.40
N ASP A 114 30.05 7.09 -15.35
CA ASP A 114 30.98 7.25 -14.82
C ASP A 114 31.00 7.64 -13.65
N LEU A 115 30.26 7.67 -13.24
CA LEU A 115 30.14 8.02 -12.15
C LEU A 115 30.63 7.43 -11.25
N PRO A 116 30.97 7.57 -10.55
CA PRO A 116 31.53 6.92 -9.53
C PRO A 116 31.13 6.69 -8.54
#